data_14843300c13634494aadabe8ff254c02
#
_entry.id   14843300c13634494aadabe8ff254c02
#
_cell.length_a   1.000
_cell.length_b   1.000
_cell.length_c   1.000
_cell.angle_alpha   90.00
_cell.angle_beta   90.00
_cell.angle_gamma   90.00
#
_symmetry.space_group_name_H-M   'P 1'
#
loop_
_entity.id
_entity.type
_entity.pdbx_description
1 polymer ?
#
loop_
_entity_poly.entity_id
_entity_poly.type
_entity_poly.pdbx_seq_one_letter_code
_entity_poly.pdbx_strand_id
1 'polypeptide(L)'
;RLLNASNCRRYEMMLSDSRPFHVIASDQGFLPAPVAVQQLSLAPGERREVLLDMSQGEEVSITAGVAAGIMDRLRGLFEPSSILASTLILTLRPTGLLPLVTDNLPMRLLADQILDGTPVRTRELRLGDAQPGINGALWDMSRIDIQAQQGTYERWIVHADTPQAFH
;
A
#
# COMPACT_ATOMS: atom_id res chain seq x y z
N ARG A 1 1.25 -11.45 -4.01
CA ARG A 1 1.87 -10.61 -2.96
C ARG A 1 2.83 -9.63 -3.62
N LEU A 2 2.65 -8.34 -3.35
CA LEU A 2 3.47 -7.25 -3.86
C LEU A 2 4.23 -6.60 -2.70
N LEU A 3 5.47 -6.22 -2.96
CA LEU A 3 6.34 -5.51 -2.02
C LEU A 3 7.03 -4.37 -2.78
N ASN A 4 6.98 -3.17 -2.26
CA ASN A 4 7.83 -2.09 -2.71
C ASN A 4 9.15 -2.11 -1.91
N ALA A 5 10.19 -2.69 -2.48
CA ALA A 5 11.51 -2.79 -1.84
C ALA A 5 12.43 -1.58 -2.12
N SER A 6 11.91 -0.49 -2.68
CA SER A 6 12.69 0.74 -2.85
C SER A 6 12.85 1.48 -1.53
N ASN A 7 13.90 2.27 -1.42
CA ASN A 7 14.19 3.04 -0.20
C ASN A 7 13.44 4.38 -0.11
N CYS A 8 12.96 4.93 -1.24
CA CYS A 8 12.29 6.26 -1.23
C CYS A 8 11.23 6.45 -2.32
N ARG A 9 11.08 5.48 -3.25
CA ARG A 9 10.21 5.67 -4.41
C ARG A 9 8.82 5.05 -4.17
N ARG A 10 7.77 5.85 -4.29
CA ARG A 10 6.39 5.39 -4.32
C ARG A 10 6.03 4.96 -5.75
N TYR A 11 5.34 3.84 -5.87
CA TYR A 11 4.85 3.33 -7.15
C TYR A 11 3.34 3.34 -7.21
N GLU A 12 2.82 3.74 -8.38
CA GLU A 12 1.42 3.60 -8.75
C GLU A 12 1.32 2.48 -9.79
N MET A 13 0.73 1.37 -9.41
CA MET A 13 0.62 0.19 -10.27
C MET A 13 -0.75 0.09 -10.91
N MET A 14 -0.79 -0.33 -12.17
CA MET A 14 -1.99 -0.57 -12.93
C MET A 14 -1.84 -1.83 -13.78
N LEU A 15 -2.96 -2.45 -14.13
CA LEU A 15 -3.02 -3.51 -15.11
C LEU A 15 -3.20 -2.93 -16.51
N SER A 16 -2.54 -3.54 -17.51
CA SER A 16 -2.49 -3.02 -18.90
C SER A 16 -3.86 -2.92 -19.57
N ASP A 17 -4.82 -3.70 -19.11
CA ASP A 17 -6.20 -3.73 -19.61
C ASP A 17 -7.20 -3.03 -18.68
N SER A 18 -6.69 -2.34 -17.65
CA SER A 18 -7.50 -1.59 -16.68
C SER A 18 -8.45 -2.44 -15.83
N ARG A 19 -8.31 -3.80 -15.83
CA ARG A 19 -9.06 -4.60 -14.86
C ARG A 19 -8.60 -4.27 -13.44
N PRO A 20 -9.45 -4.46 -12.40
CA PRO A 20 -9.08 -4.11 -11.04
C PRO A 20 -8.14 -5.15 -10.41
N PHE A 21 -7.30 -4.67 -9.48
CA PHE A 21 -6.75 -5.51 -8.42
C PHE A 21 -7.81 -5.69 -7.33
N HIS A 22 -8.00 -6.90 -6.86
CA HIS A 22 -8.78 -7.14 -5.65
C HIS A 22 -7.83 -7.25 -4.47
N VAL A 23 -7.67 -6.15 -3.73
CA VAL A 23 -6.79 -6.12 -2.55
C VAL A 23 -7.46 -6.88 -1.42
N ILE A 24 -6.77 -7.87 -0.88
CA ILE A 24 -7.28 -8.73 0.20
C ILE A 24 -6.52 -8.58 1.51
N ALA A 25 -5.26 -8.10 1.46
CA ALA A 25 -4.45 -7.90 2.66
C ALA A 25 -3.49 -6.71 2.50
N SER A 26 -3.11 -6.15 3.63
CA SER A 26 -2.08 -5.14 3.79
C SER A 26 -0.93 -5.67 4.67
N ASP A 27 -0.04 -4.78 5.11
CA ASP A 27 1.10 -5.11 5.99
C ASP A 27 0.70 -5.86 7.26
N GLN A 28 -0.46 -5.55 7.82
CA GLN A 28 -0.95 -6.11 9.09
C GLN A 28 -1.80 -7.38 8.92
N GLY A 29 -2.11 -7.80 7.70
CA GLY A 29 -2.93 -8.98 7.43
C GLY A 29 -4.14 -8.68 6.56
N PHE A 30 -5.15 -9.56 6.63
CA PHE A 30 -6.33 -9.45 5.80
C PHE A 30 -7.15 -8.19 6.07
N LEU A 31 -7.74 -7.66 5.00
CA LEU A 31 -8.78 -6.64 5.09
C LEU A 31 -10.12 -7.28 5.54
N PRO A 32 -11.07 -6.51 6.05
CA PRO A 32 -12.41 -7.04 6.36
C PRO A 32 -13.12 -7.66 5.15
N ALA A 33 -12.93 -7.07 3.97
CA ALA A 33 -13.46 -7.54 2.70
C ALA A 33 -12.48 -7.19 1.56
N PRO A 34 -12.56 -7.90 0.41
CA PRO A 34 -11.81 -7.51 -0.79
C PRO A 34 -12.17 -6.11 -1.26
N VAL A 35 -11.18 -5.32 -1.64
CA VAL A 35 -11.35 -3.97 -2.18
C VAL A 35 -10.85 -3.94 -3.62
N ALA A 36 -11.75 -3.64 -4.56
CA ALA A 36 -11.39 -3.49 -5.98
C ALA A 36 -10.81 -2.10 -6.24
N VAL A 37 -9.59 -2.05 -6.79
CA VAL A 37 -8.92 -0.80 -7.17
C VAL A 37 -8.29 -0.94 -8.54
N GLN A 38 -8.45 0.05 -9.40
CA GLN A 38 -7.79 0.08 -10.72
C GLN A 38 -6.35 0.55 -10.65
N GLN A 39 -6.03 1.34 -9.63
CA GLN A 39 -4.70 1.86 -9.36
C GLN A 39 -4.30 1.51 -7.93
N LEU A 40 -3.15 0.87 -7.79
CA LEU A 40 -2.63 0.42 -6.51
C LEU A 40 -1.35 1.19 -6.18
N SER A 41 -1.44 2.01 -5.14
CA SER A 41 -0.30 2.75 -4.61
C SER A 41 0.48 1.90 -3.60
N LEU A 42 1.81 1.92 -3.71
CA LEU A 42 2.72 1.29 -2.75
C LEU A 42 3.83 2.26 -2.36
N ALA A 43 3.84 2.67 -1.10
CA ALA A 43 4.97 3.39 -0.50
C ALA A 43 6.16 2.44 -0.24
N PRO A 44 7.38 2.96 -0.04
CA PRO A 44 8.52 2.14 0.34
C PRO A 44 8.22 1.28 1.56
N GLY A 45 8.56 -0.01 1.52
CA GLY A 45 8.31 -0.98 2.57
C GLY A 45 6.89 -1.55 2.61
N GLU A 46 5.92 -0.95 1.93
CA GLU A 46 4.54 -1.47 1.92
C GLU A 46 4.42 -2.81 1.20
N ARG A 47 3.56 -3.67 1.75
CA ARG A 47 3.11 -4.94 1.13
C ARG A 47 1.61 -4.92 0.93
N ARG A 48 1.17 -5.54 -0.16
CA ARG A 48 -0.24 -5.81 -0.46
C ARG A 48 -0.38 -7.24 -0.97
N GLU A 49 -1.45 -7.89 -0.58
CA GLU A 49 -1.88 -9.12 -1.25
C GLU A 49 -3.07 -8.81 -2.14
N VAL A 50 -2.96 -9.26 -3.37
CA VAL A 50 -3.97 -8.99 -4.39
C VAL A 50 -4.39 -10.28 -5.09
N LEU A 51 -5.64 -10.34 -5.48
CA LEU A 51 -6.16 -11.34 -6.40
C LEU A 51 -6.44 -10.67 -7.74
N LEU A 52 -6.16 -11.39 -8.80
CA LEU A 52 -6.42 -10.98 -10.17
C LEU A 52 -7.34 -11.99 -10.84
N ASP A 53 -8.37 -11.50 -11.50
CA ASP A 53 -9.21 -12.35 -12.32
C ASP A 53 -8.52 -12.60 -13.66
N MET A 54 -8.13 -13.86 -13.90
CA MET A 54 -7.51 -14.34 -15.13
C MET A 54 -8.44 -15.26 -15.92
N SER A 55 -9.74 -15.27 -15.61
CA SER A 55 -10.74 -16.17 -16.22
C SER A 55 -10.89 -16.01 -17.73
N GLN A 56 -10.56 -14.82 -18.25
CA GLN A 56 -10.59 -14.56 -19.69
C GLN A 56 -9.46 -15.24 -20.46
N GLY A 57 -8.45 -15.76 -19.76
CA GLY A 57 -7.32 -16.44 -20.38
C GLY A 57 -6.38 -15.52 -21.17
N GLU A 58 -6.51 -14.22 -21.03
CA GLU A 58 -5.68 -13.23 -21.71
C GLU A 58 -4.45 -12.86 -20.91
N GLU A 59 -3.36 -12.58 -21.64
CA GLU A 59 -2.13 -12.06 -21.02
C GLU A 59 -2.39 -10.66 -20.50
N VAL A 60 -1.90 -10.36 -19.29
CA VAL A 60 -2.00 -9.04 -18.68
C VAL A 60 -0.67 -8.63 -18.06
N SER A 61 -0.31 -7.36 -18.19
CA SER A 61 0.90 -6.81 -17.63
C SER A 61 0.60 -5.87 -16.47
N ILE A 62 1.42 -5.95 -15.43
CA ILE A 62 1.48 -4.96 -14.36
C ILE A 62 2.50 -3.91 -14.77
N THR A 63 2.07 -2.67 -14.85
CA THR A 63 2.94 -1.52 -15.08
C THR A 63 2.96 -0.63 -13.85
N ALA A 64 4.09 0.04 -13.60
CA ALA A 64 4.19 1.02 -12.54
C ALA A 64 4.71 2.34 -13.08
N GLY A 65 4.04 3.42 -12.70
CA GLY A 65 4.52 4.79 -12.84
C GLY A 65 5.04 5.31 -11.50
N VAL A 66 5.76 6.43 -11.53
CA VAL A 66 6.03 7.20 -10.32
C VAL A 66 4.79 8.02 -10.03
N ALA A 67 4.30 8.02 -8.77
CA ALA A 67 3.21 8.91 -8.41
C ALA A 67 3.62 10.36 -8.70
N ALA A 68 2.91 10.97 -9.65
CA ALA A 68 3.17 12.37 -9.99
C ALA A 68 2.75 13.26 -8.82
N GLY A 69 3.70 14.00 -8.26
CA GLY A 69 3.41 15.10 -7.36
C GLY A 69 2.61 16.21 -8.07
N ILE A 70 2.05 17.14 -7.31
CA ILE A 70 1.31 18.28 -7.88
C ILE A 70 2.22 19.07 -8.84
N MET A 71 3.49 19.23 -8.51
CA MET A 71 4.48 19.94 -9.35
C MET A 71 4.79 19.18 -10.64
N ASP A 72 4.83 17.84 -10.60
CA ASP A 72 5.06 17.03 -11.81
C ASP A 72 3.85 17.07 -12.76
N ARG A 73 2.63 17.13 -12.20
CA ARG A 73 1.42 17.32 -13.00
C ARG A 73 1.38 18.70 -13.69
N LEU A 74 1.82 19.75 -13.00
CA LEU A 74 1.95 21.10 -13.57
C LEU A 74 3.05 21.15 -14.63
N ARG A 75 4.17 20.47 -14.39
CA ARG A 75 5.28 20.37 -15.34
C ARG A 75 4.89 19.62 -16.62
N GLY A 76 4.08 18.55 -16.49
CA GLY A 76 3.55 17.79 -17.62
C GLY A 76 2.64 18.58 -18.54
N LEU A 77 2.07 19.71 -18.11
CA LEU A 77 1.32 20.63 -18.98
C LEU A 77 2.22 21.44 -19.91
N PHE A 78 3.47 21.64 -19.55
CA PHE A 78 4.44 22.45 -20.31
C PHE A 78 5.51 21.59 -21.00
N GLU A 79 5.75 20.37 -20.55
CA GLU A 79 6.72 19.43 -21.13
C GLU A 79 6.06 18.04 -21.36
N PRO A 80 5.44 17.82 -22.55
CA PRO A 80 4.76 16.55 -22.84
C PRO A 80 5.66 15.31 -22.82
N SER A 81 6.99 15.49 -22.91
CA SER A 81 7.97 14.41 -22.84
C SER A 81 8.29 13.94 -21.42
N SER A 82 7.80 14.63 -20.41
CA SER A 82 7.92 14.23 -18.98
C SER A 82 6.78 13.32 -18.51
N ILE A 83 6.02 12.73 -19.45
CA ILE A 83 5.09 11.64 -19.12
C ILE A 83 5.93 10.55 -18.47
N LEU A 84 5.78 10.42 -17.18
CA LEU A 84 6.42 9.43 -16.35
C LEU A 84 6.28 8.07 -17.05
N ALA A 85 7.38 7.58 -17.61
CA ALA A 85 7.40 6.35 -18.38
C ALA A 85 6.89 5.24 -17.47
N SER A 86 5.75 4.65 -17.82
CA SER A 86 5.28 3.47 -17.10
C SER A 86 6.28 2.36 -17.34
N THR A 87 6.80 1.79 -16.26
CA THR A 87 7.75 0.69 -16.32
C THR A 87 6.99 -0.61 -16.23
N LEU A 88 7.25 -1.52 -17.18
CA LEU A 88 6.74 -2.88 -17.09
C LEU A 88 7.39 -3.58 -15.88
N ILE A 89 6.57 -4.07 -14.97
CA ILE A 89 7.02 -4.80 -13.77
C ILE A 89 6.94 -6.31 -13.99
N LEU A 90 5.80 -6.79 -14.49
CA LEU A 90 5.52 -8.22 -14.60
C LEU A 90 4.49 -8.46 -15.71
N THR A 91 4.66 -9.52 -16.47
CA THR A 91 3.67 -10.04 -17.40
C THR A 91 3.14 -11.37 -16.90
N LEU A 92 1.83 -11.49 -16.74
CA LEU A 92 1.11 -12.69 -16.35
C LEU A 92 0.58 -13.37 -17.61
N ARG A 93 0.99 -14.62 -17.82
CA ARG A 93 0.56 -15.44 -18.96
C ARG A 93 -0.20 -16.64 -18.44
N PRO A 94 -1.52 -16.73 -18.68
CA PRO A 94 -2.26 -17.92 -18.32
C PRO A 94 -1.73 -19.11 -19.10
N THR A 95 -1.44 -20.20 -18.40
CA THR A 95 -1.14 -21.47 -19.03
C THR A 95 -2.37 -22.37 -18.91
N GLY A 96 -2.88 -22.88 -20.00
CA GLY A 96 -4.09 -23.72 -20.03
C GLY A 96 -4.02 -25.04 -19.23
N LEU A 97 -2.98 -25.21 -18.42
CA LEU A 97 -2.72 -26.40 -17.61
C LEU A 97 -3.19 -26.28 -16.16
N LEU A 98 -3.55 -25.08 -15.70
CA LEU A 98 -4.02 -24.89 -14.33
C LEU A 98 -5.55 -24.92 -14.30
N PRO A 99 -6.16 -25.64 -13.33
CA PRO A 99 -7.60 -25.60 -13.16
C PRO A 99 -8.02 -24.16 -12.86
N LEU A 100 -9.07 -23.71 -13.53
CA LEU A 100 -9.70 -22.43 -13.19
C LEU A 100 -10.25 -22.54 -11.77
N VAL A 101 -9.75 -21.68 -10.89
CA VAL A 101 -10.38 -21.45 -9.60
C VAL A 101 -11.54 -20.50 -9.87
N THR A 102 -12.74 -21.03 -9.94
CA THR A 102 -13.97 -20.29 -10.26
C THR A 102 -14.74 -19.83 -9.04
N ASP A 103 -14.16 -20.01 -7.87
CA ASP A 103 -14.80 -19.57 -6.63
C ASP A 103 -14.93 -18.06 -6.62
N ASN A 104 -16.13 -17.59 -6.33
CA ASN A 104 -16.37 -16.17 -6.13
C ASN A 104 -15.51 -15.64 -4.99
N LEU A 105 -15.01 -14.42 -5.14
CA LEU A 105 -14.34 -13.72 -4.06
C LEU A 105 -15.27 -13.69 -2.84
N PRO A 106 -14.82 -14.11 -1.66
CA PRO A 106 -15.62 -14.04 -0.46
C PRO A 106 -15.96 -12.57 -0.17
N MET A 107 -17.22 -12.29 0.14
CA MET A 107 -17.65 -10.91 0.48
C MET A 107 -17.02 -10.44 1.81
N ARG A 108 -16.51 -11.35 2.61
CA ARG A 108 -15.90 -11.05 3.92
C ARG A 108 -14.68 -11.93 4.15
N LEU A 109 -13.59 -11.34 4.56
CA LEU A 109 -12.31 -12.02 4.81
C LEU A 109 -12.06 -12.21 6.31
N LEU A 110 -12.52 -11.27 7.13
CA LEU A 110 -12.39 -11.31 8.58
C LEU A 110 -13.75 -11.12 9.25
N ALA A 111 -13.92 -11.74 10.42
CA ALA A 111 -14.97 -11.34 11.33
C ALA A 111 -14.74 -9.89 11.80
N ASP A 112 -15.83 -9.14 12.06
CA ASP A 112 -15.69 -7.79 12.60
C ASP A 112 -14.96 -7.88 13.95
N GLN A 113 -13.76 -7.34 13.98
CA GLN A 113 -13.07 -7.08 15.22
C GLN A 113 -13.55 -5.73 15.73
N ILE A 114 -14.57 -5.74 16.57
CA ILE A 114 -14.96 -4.57 17.31
C ILE A 114 -13.89 -4.40 18.39
N LEU A 115 -13.04 -3.38 18.24
CA LEU A 115 -12.19 -2.94 19.34
C LEU A 115 -13.12 -2.25 20.35
N ASP A 116 -13.67 -3.06 21.27
CA ASP A 116 -14.56 -2.58 22.31
C ASP A 116 -13.74 -2.12 23.52
N GLY A 117 -13.38 -0.85 23.52
CA GLY A 117 -12.62 -0.27 24.62
C GLY A 117 -12.30 1.20 24.43
N THR A 118 -12.36 1.95 25.55
CA THR A 118 -11.88 3.33 25.57
C THR A 118 -10.35 3.32 25.60
N PRO A 119 -9.67 4.07 24.72
CA PRO A 119 -8.21 4.16 24.76
C PRO A 119 -7.74 4.69 26.12
N VAL A 120 -6.83 3.99 26.76
CA VAL A 120 -6.23 4.43 28.06
C VAL A 120 -5.30 5.62 27.88
N ARG A 121 -4.83 5.84 26.63
CA ARG A 121 -3.92 6.94 26.27
C ARG A 121 -4.09 7.31 24.80
N THR A 122 -3.94 8.59 24.50
CA THR A 122 -3.74 9.09 23.12
C THR A 122 -2.32 9.60 22.99
N ARG A 123 -1.62 9.20 21.90
CA ARG A 123 -0.28 9.68 21.56
C ARG A 123 -0.31 10.40 20.23
N GLU A 124 0.48 11.45 20.11
CA GLU A 124 0.74 12.13 18.84
C GLU A 124 2.17 11.86 18.40
N LEU A 125 2.33 11.38 17.17
CA LEU A 125 3.61 11.10 16.54
C LEU A 125 3.73 11.97 15.30
N ARG A 126 4.86 12.66 15.17
CA ARG A 126 5.19 13.50 14.02
C ARG A 126 6.36 12.91 13.28
N LEU A 127 6.13 12.60 12.00
CA LEU A 127 7.12 12.10 11.05
C LEU A 127 7.30 13.19 10.00
N GLY A 128 8.45 13.81 9.91
CA GLY A 128 8.60 14.89 8.94
C GLY A 128 10.06 15.25 8.66
N ASP A 129 10.24 15.91 7.50
CA ASP A 129 11.56 16.32 7.04
C ASP A 129 12.10 17.52 7.83
N ALA A 130 11.20 18.36 8.38
CA ALA A 130 11.57 19.52 9.17
C ALA A 130 12.19 19.15 10.53
N GLN A 131 11.82 18.00 11.05
CA GLN A 131 12.38 17.41 12.28
C GLN A 131 12.64 15.92 12.02
N PRO A 132 13.88 15.54 11.69
CA PRO A 132 14.19 14.16 11.33
C PRO A 132 13.88 13.19 12.49
N GLY A 133 13.45 11.98 12.12
CA GLY A 133 13.04 10.94 13.07
C GLY A 133 11.58 11.07 13.51
N ILE A 134 11.25 10.50 14.65
CA ILE A 134 9.92 10.55 15.26
C ILE A 134 9.92 11.59 16.36
N ASN A 135 9.04 12.59 16.28
CA ASN A 135 8.97 13.71 17.23
C ASN A 135 10.32 14.45 17.41
N GLY A 136 11.11 14.54 16.30
CA GLY A 136 12.43 15.17 16.33
C GLY A 136 13.54 14.32 16.98
N ALA A 137 13.26 13.08 17.35
CA ALA A 137 14.24 12.16 17.89
C ALA A 137 14.74 11.19 16.81
N LEU A 138 16.03 11.24 16.51
CA LEU A 138 16.68 10.27 15.62
C LEU A 138 16.63 8.88 16.24
N TRP A 139 16.64 7.89 15.38
CA TRP A 139 16.67 6.50 15.80
C TRP A 139 17.92 6.17 16.61
N ASP A 140 17.71 5.46 17.73
CA ASP A 140 18.75 5.02 18.65
C ASP A 140 18.39 3.62 19.18
N MET A 141 19.26 2.63 18.92
CA MET A 141 19.06 1.25 19.33
C MET A 141 18.97 1.04 20.84
N SER A 142 19.56 1.94 21.62
CA SER A 142 19.62 1.82 23.09
C SER A 142 18.43 2.47 23.79
N ARG A 143 17.58 3.20 23.02
CA ARG A 143 16.49 3.98 23.58
C ARG A 143 15.14 3.35 23.26
N ILE A 144 14.26 3.33 24.25
CA ILE A 144 12.85 2.99 24.11
C ILE A 144 12.03 4.26 24.33
N ASP A 145 11.48 4.81 23.24
CA ASP A 145 10.73 6.07 23.30
C ASP A 145 9.28 5.86 23.74
N ILE A 146 8.70 4.70 23.42
CA ILE A 146 7.30 4.42 23.70
C ILE A 146 7.18 3.04 24.33
N GLN A 147 6.52 2.99 25.47
CA GLN A 147 6.11 1.75 26.12
C GLN A 147 4.59 1.72 26.17
N ALA A 148 3.99 0.68 25.58
CA ALA A 148 2.56 0.41 25.65
C ALA A 148 2.30 -0.74 26.62
N GLN A 149 1.22 -0.66 27.37
CA GLN A 149 0.82 -1.70 28.30
C GLN A 149 0.05 -2.81 27.57
N GLN A 150 0.49 -4.04 27.73
CA GLN A 150 -0.19 -5.20 27.18
C GLN A 150 -1.64 -5.30 27.70
N GLY A 151 -2.58 -5.67 26.82
CA GLY A 151 -3.99 -5.82 27.17
C GLY A 151 -4.77 -4.51 27.27
N THR A 152 -4.18 -3.40 26.82
CA THR A 152 -4.85 -2.10 26.75
C THR A 152 -4.89 -1.56 25.32
N TYR A 153 -5.79 -0.61 25.06
CA TYR A 153 -5.86 0.12 23.80
C TYR A 153 -5.25 1.51 23.96
N GLU A 154 -4.43 1.90 23.01
CA GLU A 154 -3.96 3.28 22.84
C GLU A 154 -4.41 3.82 21.50
N ARG A 155 -4.70 5.11 21.41
CA ARG A 155 -4.94 5.82 20.16
C ARG A 155 -3.65 6.52 19.75
N TRP A 156 -3.13 6.18 18.57
CA TRP A 156 -1.96 6.83 18.02
C TRP A 156 -2.37 7.69 16.83
N ILE A 157 -2.11 8.98 16.92
CA ILE A 157 -2.33 9.96 15.85
C ILE A 157 -1.00 10.22 15.20
N VAL A 158 -0.84 9.75 13.98
CA VAL A 158 0.43 9.89 13.23
C VAL A 158 0.26 11.00 12.21
N HIS A 159 1.09 12.03 12.33
CA HIS A 159 1.22 13.13 11.37
C HIS A 159 2.44 12.87 10.52
N ALA A 160 2.30 12.90 9.19
CA ALA A 160 3.39 12.73 8.24
C ALA A 160 3.32 13.83 7.17
N ASP A 161 4.44 14.48 6.90
CA ASP A 161 4.52 15.53 5.87
C ASP A 161 4.48 14.94 4.47
N THR A 162 4.96 13.71 4.31
CA THR A 162 4.94 12.96 3.06
C THR A 162 4.33 11.57 3.29
N PRO A 163 3.66 10.98 2.28
CA PRO A 163 3.18 9.61 2.38
C PRO A 163 4.33 8.62 2.58
N GLN A 164 4.30 7.90 3.68
CA GLN A 164 5.29 6.88 4.02
C GLN A 164 4.63 5.75 4.82
N ALA A 165 5.24 4.57 4.78
CA ALA A 165 4.79 3.46 5.61
C ALA A 165 5.23 3.69 7.06
N PHE A 166 4.34 3.39 7.99
CA PHE A 166 4.60 3.40 9.42
C PHE A 166 4.47 1.98 9.97
N HIS A 167 5.57 1.44 10.48
CA HIS A 167 5.66 0.07 10.98
C HIS A 167 6.07 0.03 12.46
#